data_9928a0cc391a2985b83072e3f9e4e55e
#
_entry.id   9928a0cc391a2985b83072e3f9e4e55e
#
_cell.length_a   1.000
_cell.length_b   1.000
_cell.length_c   1.000
_cell.angle_alpha   90.00
_cell.angle_beta   90.00
_cell.angle_gamma   90.00
#
_symmetry.space_group_name_H-M   'P 1'
#
loop_
_entity.id
_entity.type
_entity.pdbx_description
1 polymer ?
#
loop_
_entity_poly.entity_id
_entity_poly.type
_entity_poly.pdbx_seq_one_letter_code
_entity_poly.pdbx_strand_id
1 'polypeptide(L)'
;MDPLSRPAETPFWERPVQTLSREQWEALCDGCGRCCLHKLEDEDTGEIHDTNVACRLLDTRTARCSDYRNRRALVPDCLRLTPRLAAELPWLPDTCAYKLRARGLALPEWHYLVCGDRDAVRRAGVSVIGRAISEVIAGRIEDHIVGTRRGDA
;
A
#
# COMPACT_ATOMS: atom_id res chain seq x y z
N MET A 1 11.71 39.85 -7.15
CA MET A 1 12.20 38.49 -7.35
C MET A 1 11.67 37.95 -8.68
N ASP A 2 12.57 37.56 -9.54
CA ASP A 2 12.19 36.97 -10.81
C ASP A 2 11.37 35.71 -10.55
N PRO A 3 10.19 35.51 -11.17
CA PRO A 3 9.44 34.28 -11.03
C PRO A 3 10.26 33.04 -11.38
N LEU A 4 11.23 33.18 -12.27
CA LEU A 4 12.11 32.08 -12.66
C LEU A 4 13.14 31.72 -11.58
N SER A 5 13.38 32.61 -10.63
CA SER A 5 14.28 32.36 -9.51
C SER A 5 13.56 31.87 -8.26
N ARG A 6 12.25 31.67 -8.30
CA ARG A 6 11.52 31.01 -7.23
C ARG A 6 12.04 29.59 -7.07
N PRO A 7 12.38 29.16 -5.86
CA PRO A 7 12.57 27.73 -5.63
C PRO A 7 11.32 27.01 -6.10
N ALA A 8 11.49 25.94 -6.84
CA ALA A 8 10.38 25.08 -7.18
C ALA A 8 9.67 24.69 -5.87
N GLU A 9 8.35 24.83 -5.83
CA GLU A 9 7.59 24.39 -4.67
C GLU A 9 7.84 22.90 -4.44
N THR A 10 8.09 22.54 -3.20
CA THR A 10 8.23 21.14 -2.83
C THR A 10 6.94 20.40 -3.17
N PRO A 11 7.00 19.32 -3.97
CA PRO A 11 5.82 18.53 -4.27
C PRO A 11 5.15 18.04 -2.98
N PHE A 12 3.82 17.93 -2.98
CA PHE A 12 3.11 17.54 -1.76
C PHE A 12 3.58 16.17 -1.23
N TRP A 13 3.98 15.25 -2.09
CA TRP A 13 4.44 13.91 -1.67
C TRP A 13 5.82 13.92 -1.01
N GLU A 14 6.52 15.05 -1.01
CA GLU A 14 7.78 15.23 -0.29
C GLU A 14 7.61 16.06 0.97
N ARG A 15 6.42 16.63 1.20
CA ARG A 15 6.13 17.42 2.40
C ARG A 15 5.83 16.51 3.60
N PRO A 16 6.02 17.02 4.84
CA PRO A 16 5.60 16.27 6.03
C PRO A 16 4.13 15.86 5.94
N VAL A 17 3.84 14.61 6.31
CA VAL A 17 2.49 14.06 6.16
C VAL A 17 1.43 14.84 6.95
N GLN A 18 1.84 15.49 8.04
CA GLN A 18 0.94 16.31 8.86
C GLN A 18 0.42 17.55 8.12
N THR A 19 1.10 17.96 7.04
CA THR A 19 0.72 19.13 6.24
C THR A 19 -0.17 18.78 5.06
N LEU A 20 -0.39 17.49 4.80
CA LEU A 20 -1.15 17.03 3.65
C LEU A 20 -2.65 17.10 3.91
N SER A 21 -3.43 17.50 2.89
CA SER A 21 -4.87 17.32 2.92
C SER A 21 -5.20 15.82 2.85
N ARG A 22 -6.45 15.47 3.16
CA ARG A 22 -6.93 14.11 3.03
C ARG A 22 -6.76 13.60 1.59
N GLU A 23 -7.09 14.42 0.60
CA GLU A 23 -6.95 14.07 -0.80
C GLU A 23 -5.50 13.82 -1.19
N GLN A 24 -4.58 14.66 -0.69
CA GLN A 24 -3.15 14.48 -0.93
C GLN A 24 -2.63 13.21 -0.26
N TRP A 25 -3.05 12.94 0.97
CA TRP A 25 -2.69 11.71 1.65
C TRP A 25 -3.16 10.48 0.87
N GLU A 26 -4.43 10.45 0.45
CA GLU A 26 -4.96 9.33 -0.32
C GLU A 26 -4.28 9.17 -1.68
N ALA A 27 -3.83 10.26 -2.29
CA ALA A 27 -3.11 10.22 -3.56
C ALA A 27 -1.73 9.55 -3.46
N LEU A 28 -1.19 9.36 -2.27
CA LEU A 28 0.08 8.66 -2.09
C LEU A 28 0.01 7.18 -2.48
N CYS A 29 -1.15 6.56 -2.40
CA CYS A 29 -1.30 5.15 -2.76
C CYS A 29 -0.99 4.94 -4.24
N ASP A 30 -0.05 4.03 -4.52
CA ASP A 30 0.35 3.69 -5.89
C ASP A 30 -0.52 2.60 -6.53
N GLY A 31 -1.45 2.04 -5.77
CA GLY A 31 -2.35 1.00 -6.27
C GLY A 31 -1.68 -0.36 -6.44
N CYS A 32 -0.62 -0.65 -5.68
CA CYS A 32 0.05 -1.95 -5.78
C CYS A 32 -0.85 -3.12 -5.35
N GLY A 33 -1.84 -2.88 -4.51
CA GLY A 33 -2.79 -3.89 -4.04
C GLY A 33 -2.28 -4.79 -2.93
N ARG A 34 -1.04 -4.65 -2.50
CA ARG A 34 -0.44 -5.53 -1.48
C ARG A 34 -1.12 -5.45 -0.13
N CYS A 35 -1.67 -4.29 0.24
CA CYS A 35 -2.40 -4.13 1.50
C CYS A 35 -3.72 -4.90 1.53
N CYS A 36 -4.24 -5.28 0.37
CA CYS A 36 -5.45 -6.10 0.24
C CYS A 36 -5.15 -7.60 0.20
N LEU A 37 -3.89 -8.00 0.29
CA LEU A 37 -3.53 -9.41 0.43
C LEU A 37 -3.58 -9.81 1.90
N HIS A 38 -4.09 -11.02 2.15
CA HIS A 38 -4.12 -11.57 3.49
C HIS A 38 -2.71 -11.84 4.00
N LYS A 39 -2.52 -11.62 5.28
CA LYS A 39 -1.27 -11.88 5.99
C LYS A 39 -1.58 -12.70 7.23
N LEU A 40 -0.67 -13.61 7.56
CA LEU A 40 -0.78 -14.44 8.75
C LEU A 40 0.31 -14.00 9.72
N GLU A 41 -0.08 -13.72 10.97
CA GLU A 41 0.85 -13.34 12.01
C GLU A 41 1.01 -14.48 13.01
N ASP A 42 2.26 -14.87 13.29
CA ASP A 42 2.55 -15.86 14.32
C ASP A 42 2.40 -15.20 15.70
N GLU A 43 1.53 -15.75 16.53
CA GLU A 43 1.23 -15.21 17.85
C GLU A 43 2.44 -15.26 18.80
N ASP A 44 3.32 -16.23 18.61
CA ASP A 44 4.47 -16.43 19.50
C ASP A 44 5.69 -15.62 19.09
N THR A 45 5.95 -15.49 17.79
CA THR A 45 7.17 -14.87 17.27
C THR A 45 6.96 -13.48 16.68
N GLY A 46 5.71 -13.12 16.35
CA GLY A 46 5.40 -11.88 15.65
C GLY A 46 5.78 -11.88 14.16
N GLU A 47 6.21 -13.04 13.65
CA GLU A 47 6.53 -13.14 12.22
C GLU A 47 5.29 -12.94 11.37
N ILE A 48 5.47 -12.23 10.25
CA ILE A 48 4.40 -11.96 9.29
C ILE A 48 4.64 -12.85 8.06
N HIS A 49 3.65 -13.68 7.73
CA HIS A 49 3.66 -14.50 6.52
C HIS A 49 2.82 -13.80 5.47
N ASP A 50 3.46 -13.31 4.41
CA ASP A 50 2.75 -12.70 3.30
C ASP A 50 2.16 -13.79 2.41
N THR A 51 0.93 -13.59 1.94
CA THR A 51 0.26 -14.50 1.02
C THR A 51 -0.09 -13.78 -0.27
N ASN A 52 -0.44 -14.55 -1.30
CA ASN A 52 -0.99 -14.00 -2.53
C ASN A 52 -2.53 -14.07 -2.58
N VAL A 53 -3.17 -14.30 -1.44
CA VAL A 53 -4.64 -14.39 -1.35
C VAL A 53 -5.21 -12.99 -1.17
N ALA A 54 -6.02 -12.56 -2.13
CA ALA A 54 -6.58 -11.21 -2.14
C ALA A 54 -7.94 -11.15 -1.44
N CYS A 55 -8.19 -10.01 -0.77
CA CYS A 55 -9.50 -9.63 -0.29
C CYS A 55 -10.53 -9.77 -1.43
N ARG A 56 -11.72 -10.27 -1.10
CA ARG A 56 -12.80 -10.47 -2.08
C ARG A 56 -13.18 -9.20 -2.85
N LEU A 57 -12.93 -8.02 -2.28
CA LEU A 57 -13.20 -6.75 -2.94
C LEU A 57 -12.10 -6.33 -3.92
N LEU A 58 -10.92 -6.96 -3.85
CA LEU A 58 -9.83 -6.61 -4.74
C LEU A 58 -10.08 -7.18 -6.14
N ASP A 59 -10.08 -6.29 -7.13
CA ASP A 59 -10.03 -6.70 -8.53
C ASP A 59 -8.59 -7.09 -8.86
N THR A 60 -8.35 -8.37 -9.08
CA THR A 60 -7.00 -8.89 -9.35
C THR A 60 -6.42 -8.48 -10.69
N ARG A 61 -7.25 -7.93 -11.58
CA ARG A 61 -6.82 -7.43 -12.90
C ARG A 61 -6.30 -6.01 -12.82
N THR A 62 -6.83 -5.20 -11.90
CA THR A 62 -6.50 -3.77 -11.79
C THR A 62 -5.77 -3.43 -10.50
N ALA A 63 -5.73 -4.36 -9.54
CA ALA A 63 -5.23 -4.15 -8.18
C ALA A 63 -5.99 -3.05 -7.41
N ARG A 64 -7.25 -2.84 -7.76
CA ARG A 64 -8.11 -1.84 -7.11
C ARG A 64 -9.23 -2.51 -6.35
N CYS A 65 -9.60 -1.90 -5.21
CA CYS A 65 -10.80 -2.31 -4.47
C CYS A 65 -12.02 -2.07 -5.35
N SER A 66 -12.84 -3.10 -5.56
CA SER A 66 -14.04 -3.00 -6.39
C SER A 66 -15.15 -2.17 -5.76
N ASP A 67 -15.11 -1.98 -4.43
CA ASP A 67 -16.06 -1.13 -3.71
C ASP A 67 -15.35 -0.39 -2.57
N TYR A 68 -14.48 0.50 -2.94
CA TYR A 68 -13.66 1.27 -2.00
C TYR A 68 -14.51 2.08 -1.02
N ARG A 69 -15.59 2.66 -1.51
CA ARG A 69 -16.48 3.51 -0.71
C ARG A 69 -17.12 2.74 0.45
N ASN A 70 -17.59 1.52 0.18
CA ASN A 70 -18.30 0.68 1.15
C ASN A 70 -17.42 -0.40 1.76
N ARG A 71 -16.10 -0.37 1.52
CA ARG A 71 -15.19 -1.46 1.89
C ARG A 71 -15.26 -1.84 3.36
N ARG A 72 -15.40 -0.86 4.25
CA ARG A 72 -15.41 -1.12 5.70
C ARG A 72 -16.71 -1.75 6.17
N ALA A 73 -17.82 -1.47 5.49
CA ALA A 73 -19.09 -2.11 5.78
C ALA A 73 -19.13 -3.55 5.26
N LEU A 74 -18.53 -3.79 4.09
CA LEU A 74 -18.50 -5.10 3.45
C LEU A 74 -17.40 -6.02 4.01
N VAL A 75 -16.26 -5.42 4.40
CA VAL A 75 -15.12 -6.13 4.99
C VAL A 75 -14.71 -5.36 6.24
N PRO A 76 -15.24 -5.73 7.42
CA PRO A 76 -14.98 -4.99 8.67
C PRO A 76 -13.50 -4.91 9.04
N ASP A 77 -12.68 -5.86 8.60
CA ASP A 77 -11.23 -5.87 8.86
C ASP A 77 -10.47 -4.87 7.97
N CYS A 78 -11.13 -4.28 6.96
CA CYS A 78 -10.52 -3.29 6.10
C CYS A 78 -10.30 -2.00 6.88
N LEU A 79 -9.04 -1.55 6.94
CA LEU A 79 -8.68 -0.36 7.71
C LEU A 79 -8.58 0.86 6.80
N ARG A 80 -8.99 2.00 7.36
CA ARG A 80 -8.67 3.29 6.77
C ARG A 80 -7.32 3.72 7.32
N LEU A 81 -6.32 3.79 6.45
CA LEU A 81 -4.97 4.17 6.85
C LEU A 81 -4.89 5.66 7.17
N THR A 82 -4.34 5.95 8.34
CA THR A 82 -3.93 7.30 8.75
C THR A 82 -2.41 7.32 8.81
N PRO A 83 -1.76 8.50 8.86
CA PRO A 83 -0.31 8.56 9.01
C PRO A 83 0.20 7.77 10.23
N ARG A 84 -0.51 7.86 11.35
CA ARG A 84 -0.14 7.12 12.55
C ARG A 84 -0.21 5.61 12.35
N LEU A 85 -1.32 5.11 11.82
CA LEU A 85 -1.47 3.68 11.56
C LEU A 85 -0.47 3.18 10.54
N ALA A 86 -0.24 3.94 9.47
CA ALA A 86 0.72 3.55 8.44
C ALA A 86 2.15 3.43 8.99
N ALA A 87 2.52 4.29 9.96
CA ALA A 87 3.82 4.20 10.59
C ALA A 87 3.96 3.01 11.55
N GLU A 88 2.87 2.61 12.19
CA GLU A 88 2.88 1.61 13.25
C GLU A 88 2.56 0.18 12.82
N LEU A 89 1.76 0.00 11.74
CA LEU A 89 1.33 -1.33 11.32
C LEU A 89 2.49 -2.17 10.76
N PRO A 90 2.81 -3.30 11.39
CA PRO A 90 3.95 -4.10 10.96
C PRO A 90 3.71 -4.89 9.67
N TRP A 91 2.43 -5.11 9.32
CA TRP A 91 2.09 -5.93 8.16
C TRP A 91 1.99 -5.16 6.85
N LEU A 92 2.08 -3.82 6.87
CA LEU A 92 2.13 -3.05 5.63
C LEU A 92 3.44 -3.36 4.88
N PRO A 93 3.39 -3.48 3.54
CA PRO A 93 4.61 -3.69 2.77
C PRO A 93 5.60 -2.55 2.95
N ASP A 94 6.90 -2.86 2.91
CA ASP A 94 7.95 -1.84 3.03
C ASP A 94 7.94 -0.86 1.85
N THR A 95 7.32 -1.23 0.73
CA THR A 95 7.15 -0.38 -0.44
C THR A 95 5.90 0.49 -0.39
N CYS A 96 5.05 0.33 0.63
CA CYS A 96 3.82 1.09 0.76
C CYS A 96 4.13 2.58 0.90
N ALA A 97 3.59 3.41 0.01
CA ALA A 97 3.82 4.85 0.02
C ALA A 97 3.34 5.51 1.31
N TYR A 98 2.23 5.05 1.85
CA TYR A 98 1.74 5.55 3.15
C TYR A 98 2.75 5.29 4.25
N LYS A 99 3.28 4.07 4.31
CA LYS A 99 4.28 3.69 5.31
C LYS A 99 5.57 4.48 5.14
N LEU A 100 6.07 4.59 3.92
CA LEU A 100 7.28 5.34 3.62
C LEU A 100 7.16 6.79 4.05
N ARG A 101 6.09 7.46 3.63
CA ARG A 101 5.92 8.88 3.96
C ARG A 101 5.60 9.12 5.43
N ALA A 102 4.84 8.21 6.05
CA ALA A 102 4.56 8.31 7.49
C ALA A 102 5.81 8.20 8.33
N ARG A 103 6.82 7.47 7.83
CA ARG A 103 8.13 7.32 8.48
C ARG A 103 9.17 8.35 8.01
N GLY A 104 8.77 9.31 7.18
CA GLY A 104 9.67 10.34 6.66
C GLY A 104 10.64 9.87 5.60
N LEU A 105 10.37 8.72 4.97
CA LEU A 105 11.20 8.16 3.92
C LEU A 105 10.71 8.60 2.54
N ALA A 106 11.62 8.69 1.57
CA ALA A 106 11.29 9.08 0.20
C ALA A 106 10.48 7.99 -0.52
N LEU A 107 9.65 8.41 -1.48
CA LEU A 107 8.97 7.49 -2.38
C LEU A 107 9.97 6.85 -3.35
N PRO A 108 9.69 5.60 -3.81
CA PRO A 108 10.53 4.96 -4.82
C PRO A 108 10.50 5.72 -6.15
N GLU A 109 11.55 5.58 -6.94
CA GLU A 109 11.66 6.23 -8.26
C GLU A 109 10.54 5.83 -9.22
N TRP A 110 10.02 4.61 -9.09
CA TRP A 110 8.93 4.10 -9.92
C TRP A 110 7.55 4.55 -9.45
N HIS A 111 7.43 5.25 -8.32
CA HIS A 111 6.13 5.73 -7.84
C HIS A 111 5.53 6.70 -8.86
N TYR A 112 4.23 6.55 -9.14
CA TYR A 112 3.59 7.33 -10.21
C TYR A 112 3.68 8.85 -10.00
N LEU A 113 3.70 9.33 -8.76
CA LEU A 113 3.88 10.75 -8.47
C LEU A 113 5.28 11.23 -8.84
N VAL A 114 6.28 10.37 -8.69
CA VAL A 114 7.67 10.69 -8.99
C VAL A 114 7.97 10.60 -10.48
N CYS A 115 7.54 9.52 -11.13
CA CYS A 115 7.87 9.26 -12.53
C CYS A 115 6.75 9.63 -13.52
N GLY A 116 5.54 9.93 -13.04
CA GLY A 116 4.42 10.30 -13.90
C GLY A 116 3.71 9.14 -14.60
N ASP A 117 4.05 7.90 -14.25
CA ASP A 117 3.51 6.70 -14.92
C ASP A 117 2.88 5.76 -13.90
N ARG A 118 1.58 5.57 -13.99
CA ARG A 118 0.85 4.67 -13.09
C ARG A 118 1.16 3.18 -13.28
N ASP A 119 1.68 2.79 -14.42
CA ASP A 119 2.06 1.41 -14.69
C ASP A 119 3.46 1.07 -14.20
N ALA A 120 4.22 2.05 -13.75
CA ALA A 120 5.59 1.82 -13.28
C ALA A 120 5.65 0.87 -12.09
N VAL A 121 4.65 0.91 -11.19
CA VAL A 121 4.55 -0.02 -10.05
C VAL A 121 4.47 -1.47 -10.50
N ARG A 122 3.78 -1.71 -11.61
CA ARG A 122 3.65 -3.04 -12.20
C ARG A 122 4.98 -3.50 -12.81
N ARG A 123 5.63 -2.62 -13.57
CA ARG A 123 6.94 -2.92 -14.17
C ARG A 123 8.02 -3.14 -13.11
N ALA A 124 7.92 -2.47 -11.97
CA ALA A 124 8.83 -2.67 -10.86
C ALA A 124 8.63 -4.01 -10.12
N GLY A 125 7.61 -4.77 -10.50
CA GLY A 125 7.33 -6.06 -9.89
C GLY A 125 6.64 -5.97 -8.52
N VAL A 126 6.12 -4.81 -8.17
CA VAL A 126 5.50 -4.54 -6.86
C VAL A 126 3.99 -4.79 -6.89
N SER A 127 3.34 -4.56 -8.04
CA SER A 127 1.90 -4.74 -8.16
C SER A 127 1.49 -6.20 -8.04
N VAL A 128 0.30 -6.44 -7.45
CA VAL A 128 -0.29 -7.78 -7.34
C VAL A 128 -1.01 -8.22 -8.62
N ILE A 129 -1.10 -7.36 -9.62
CA ILE A 129 -1.75 -7.69 -10.89
C ILE A 129 -1.09 -8.96 -11.49
N GLY A 130 -1.93 -9.97 -11.77
CA GLY A 130 -1.46 -11.24 -12.31
C GLY A 130 -0.79 -12.19 -11.31
N ARG A 131 -0.70 -11.82 -10.04
CA ARG A 131 -0.03 -12.59 -8.99
C ARG A 131 -0.95 -12.99 -7.85
N ALA A 132 -2.09 -12.33 -7.72
CA ALA A 132 -3.02 -12.56 -6.62
C ALA A 132 -4.13 -13.52 -7.03
N ILE A 133 -4.59 -14.31 -6.06
CA ILE A 133 -5.76 -15.16 -6.20
C ILE A 133 -6.82 -14.68 -5.21
N SER A 134 -8.07 -14.57 -5.65
CA SER A 134 -9.16 -14.15 -4.76
C SER A 134 -9.37 -15.15 -3.62
N GLU A 135 -9.65 -14.65 -2.43
CA GLU A 135 -9.98 -15.50 -1.27
C GLU A 135 -11.19 -16.39 -1.53
N VAL A 136 -12.07 -15.97 -2.44
CA VAL A 136 -13.29 -16.74 -2.79
C VAL A 136 -12.95 -18.11 -3.38
N ILE A 137 -11.82 -18.23 -4.08
CA ILE A 137 -11.42 -19.46 -4.77
C ILE A 137 -10.10 -20.04 -4.26
N ALA A 138 -9.42 -19.36 -3.35
CA ALA A 138 -8.07 -19.75 -2.91
C ALA A 138 -8.05 -21.01 -2.03
N GLY A 139 -9.11 -21.30 -1.30
CA GLY A 139 -9.11 -22.37 -0.30
C GLY A 139 -8.37 -21.95 0.95
N ARG A 140 -7.42 -22.76 1.43
CA ARG A 140 -6.67 -22.47 2.65
C ARG A 140 -5.63 -21.39 2.41
N ILE A 141 -5.68 -20.33 3.21
CA ILE A 141 -4.73 -19.20 3.09
C ILE A 141 -3.31 -19.67 3.37
N GLU A 142 -3.12 -20.60 4.30
CA GLU A 142 -1.82 -21.13 4.69
C GLU A 142 -1.08 -21.82 3.55
N ASP A 143 -1.80 -22.30 2.54
CA ASP A 143 -1.21 -22.94 1.37
C ASP A 143 -0.65 -21.93 0.36
N HIS A 144 -0.86 -20.63 0.58
CA HIS A 144 -0.50 -19.55 -0.34
C HIS A 144 0.55 -18.58 0.24
N ILE A 145 1.32 -19.00 1.23
CA ILE A 145 2.39 -18.18 1.79
C ILE A 145 3.49 -18.01 0.73
N VAL A 146 3.84 -16.78 0.43
CA VAL A 146 4.86 -16.44 -0.57
C VAL A 146 6.10 -15.80 0.04
N GLY A 147 6.06 -15.43 1.30
CA GLY A 147 7.21 -14.85 1.99
C GLY A 147 6.96 -14.71 3.47
N THR A 148 8.03 -14.62 4.23
CA THR A 148 7.98 -14.45 5.68
C THR A 148 8.93 -13.32 6.05
N ARG A 149 8.46 -12.44 6.94
CA ARG A 149 9.26 -11.34 7.47
C ARG A 149 8.96 -11.15 8.94
N ARG A 150 9.91 -10.55 9.67
CA ARG A 150 9.65 -10.19 11.04
C ARG A 150 8.67 -9.04 11.09
N GLY A 151 7.71 -9.14 12.00
CA GLY A 151 6.86 -8.02 12.32
C GLY A 151 7.75 -6.87 12.74
N ASP A 152 7.62 -5.75 12.05
CA ASP A 152 8.45 -4.58 12.31
C ASP A 152 7.98 -3.89 13.60
N ALA A 153 8.88 -3.74 14.49
CA ALA A 153 8.59 -3.07 15.76
C ALA A 153 8.49 -1.55 15.56
#